data_fa32f167a2656f217f88616ef71e5b48
#
_entry.id   fa32f167a2656f217f88616ef71e5b48
#
_cell.length_a   1.000
_cell.length_b   1.000
_cell.length_c   1.000
_cell.angle_alpha   90.00
_cell.angle_beta   90.00
_cell.angle_gamma   90.00
#
_symmetry.space_group_name_H-M   'P 1'
#
loop_
_entity.id
_entity.type
_entity.pdbx_description
1 polymer ?
#
loop_
_entity_poly.entity_id
_entity_poly.type
_entity_poly.pdbx_seq_one_letter_code
_entity_poly.pdbx_strand_id
1 'polypeptide(L)'
;EGYLLTGRHGLFHTYEAFAHVIASMFNQHAKWLESCIHHAPWRAPISAWTCLISSTVWRQDHNGFTHQDPGFIDLAGNKSGDVVRVYLPADANCLLAVAEQALVETNVCNIIVSDKQPHLQYLTLEQARAHVAKGIGLWSWASNDDCNSDPEDPAVVMACAGDIPTKETLAAVQILRLAIPSLKIRVLNVVKLFALTQPSEHPHGLSDRDFDSLFTTDRPVIFNFHGYPWL
;
A
#
# COMPACT_ATOMS: atom_id res chain seq x y z
N GLU A 1 -12.63 -12.90 15.16
CA GLU A 1 -14.03 -12.45 15.07
C GLU A 1 -14.61 -12.14 16.45
N GLY A 2 -14.65 -13.09 17.39
CA GLY A 2 -15.26 -12.85 18.71
C GLY A 2 -14.77 -11.59 19.42
N TYR A 3 -13.50 -11.26 19.29
CA TYR A 3 -12.92 -10.05 19.86
C TYR A 3 -13.46 -8.78 19.18
N LEU A 4 -13.53 -8.77 17.85
CA LEU A 4 -14.06 -7.64 17.08
C LEU A 4 -15.55 -7.42 17.32
N LEU A 5 -16.33 -8.50 17.48
CA LEU A 5 -17.75 -8.46 17.76
C LEU A 5 -18.09 -7.83 19.13
N THR A 6 -17.13 -7.73 20.03
CA THR A 6 -17.29 -7.04 21.32
C THR A 6 -17.00 -5.53 21.23
N GLY A 7 -16.78 -4.99 20.03
CA GLY A 7 -16.44 -3.58 19.80
C GLY A 7 -14.98 -3.23 20.13
N ARG A 8 -14.12 -4.23 20.30
CA ARG A 8 -12.71 -4.01 20.57
C ARG A 8 -11.89 -4.06 19.29
N HIS A 9 -10.90 -3.19 19.17
CA HIS A 9 -9.92 -3.23 18.11
C HIS A 9 -8.79 -4.19 18.45
N GLY A 10 -8.21 -4.81 17.43
CA GLY A 10 -7.10 -5.73 17.58
C GLY A 10 -6.19 -5.74 16.35
N LEU A 11 -4.92 -6.03 16.59
CA LEU A 11 -3.92 -6.23 15.56
C LEU A 11 -3.58 -7.72 15.51
N PHE A 12 -3.78 -8.35 14.36
CA PHE A 12 -3.27 -9.68 14.08
C PHE A 12 -1.93 -9.54 13.36
N HIS A 13 -0.90 -10.18 13.88
CA HIS A 13 0.43 -10.15 13.29
C HIS A 13 0.80 -11.53 12.75
N THR A 14 1.37 -11.57 11.55
CA THR A 14 1.93 -12.77 10.94
C THR A 14 3.14 -12.43 10.08
N TYR A 15 4.00 -13.43 9.83
CA TYR A 15 4.99 -13.33 8.76
C TYR A 15 4.34 -13.63 7.42
N GLU A 16 4.90 -13.07 6.35
CA GLU A 16 4.40 -13.32 4.98
C GLU A 16 4.35 -14.82 4.65
N ALA A 17 5.37 -15.57 5.02
CA ALA A 17 5.44 -17.04 4.85
C ALA A 17 4.22 -17.79 5.43
N PHE A 18 3.54 -17.23 6.42
CA PHE A 18 2.42 -17.87 7.12
C PHE A 18 1.07 -17.18 6.87
N ALA A 19 1.04 -16.12 6.08
CA ALA A 19 -0.20 -15.37 5.83
C ALA A 19 -1.27 -16.26 5.19
N HIS A 20 -0.91 -17.18 4.32
CA HIS A 20 -1.85 -18.10 3.68
C HIS A 20 -2.53 -19.09 4.64
N VAL A 21 -1.96 -19.34 5.82
CA VAL A 21 -2.59 -20.19 6.85
C VAL A 21 -3.95 -19.61 7.30
N ILE A 22 -4.08 -18.28 7.29
CA ILE A 22 -5.33 -17.60 7.67
C ILE A 22 -6.23 -17.28 6.47
N ALA A 23 -5.85 -17.61 5.25
CA ALA A 23 -6.55 -17.22 4.03
C ALA A 23 -8.03 -17.63 4.03
N SER A 24 -8.33 -18.85 4.49
CA SER A 24 -9.72 -19.33 4.56
C SER A 24 -10.55 -18.51 5.55
N MET A 25 -10.03 -18.23 6.72
CA MET A 25 -10.71 -17.43 7.74
C MET A 25 -10.88 -15.98 7.30
N PHE A 26 -9.86 -15.40 6.68
CA PHE A 26 -9.95 -14.07 6.07
C PHE A 26 -11.06 -14.02 5.01
N ASN A 27 -11.10 -15.00 4.10
CA ASN A 27 -12.16 -15.09 3.08
C ASN A 27 -13.55 -15.13 3.68
N GLN A 28 -13.76 -15.92 4.73
CA GLN A 28 -15.06 -16.01 5.39
C GLN A 28 -15.42 -14.69 6.11
N HIS A 29 -14.47 -14.09 6.78
CA HIS A 29 -14.68 -12.81 7.48
C HIS A 29 -15.03 -11.68 6.50
N ALA A 30 -14.28 -11.54 5.39
CA ALA A 30 -14.56 -10.52 4.37
C ALA A 30 -15.94 -10.69 3.75
N LYS A 31 -16.32 -11.92 3.34
CA LYS A 31 -17.68 -12.21 2.82
C LYS A 31 -18.77 -11.92 3.84
N TRP A 32 -18.53 -12.25 5.10
CA TRP A 32 -19.48 -11.98 6.16
C TRP A 32 -19.66 -10.47 6.39
N LEU A 33 -18.57 -9.68 6.39
CA LEU A 33 -18.65 -8.22 6.48
C LEU A 33 -19.43 -7.63 5.31
N GLU A 34 -19.12 -8.05 4.08
CA GLU A 34 -19.83 -7.62 2.88
C GLU A 34 -21.34 -7.92 2.97
N SER A 35 -21.69 -9.14 3.40
CA SER A 35 -23.10 -9.51 3.62
C SER A 35 -23.76 -8.66 4.70
N CYS A 36 -23.04 -8.33 5.77
CA CYS A 36 -23.57 -7.47 6.82
C CYS A 36 -23.81 -6.04 6.34
N ILE A 37 -22.92 -5.49 5.54
CA ILE A 37 -23.05 -4.13 5.00
C ILE A 37 -24.29 -4.04 4.08
N HIS A 38 -24.43 -4.98 3.16
CA HIS A 38 -25.47 -4.92 2.12
C HIS A 38 -26.82 -5.48 2.54
N HIS A 39 -26.88 -6.44 3.46
CA HIS A 39 -28.10 -7.17 3.78
C HIS A 39 -28.56 -7.08 5.24
N ALA A 40 -27.76 -6.51 6.12
CA ALA A 40 -28.10 -6.37 7.54
C ALA A 40 -27.91 -4.92 8.06
N PRO A 41 -28.61 -3.92 7.48
CA PRO A 41 -28.39 -2.50 7.81
C PRO A 41 -28.74 -2.17 9.27
N TRP A 42 -29.46 -3.04 9.98
CA TRP A 42 -29.77 -2.92 11.40
C TRP A 42 -28.58 -3.26 12.31
N ARG A 43 -27.53 -3.83 11.78
CA ARG A 43 -26.37 -4.26 12.55
C ARG A 43 -25.45 -3.08 12.84
N ALA A 44 -25.00 -2.96 14.08
CA ALA A 44 -23.98 -1.98 14.44
C ALA A 44 -22.67 -2.24 13.68
N PRO A 45 -21.90 -1.19 13.31
CA PRO A 45 -20.58 -1.33 12.74
C PRO A 45 -19.66 -2.16 13.64
N ILE A 46 -18.79 -2.94 13.05
CA ILE A 46 -17.84 -3.81 13.72
C ILE A 46 -16.45 -3.20 13.57
N SER A 47 -15.64 -3.26 14.62
CA SER A 47 -14.24 -2.84 14.55
C SER A 47 -13.50 -3.54 13.42
N ALA A 48 -12.64 -2.80 12.71
CA ALA A 48 -11.85 -3.35 11.62
C ALA A 48 -10.97 -4.52 12.09
N TRP A 49 -10.84 -5.52 11.24
CA TRP A 49 -9.79 -6.52 11.39
C TRP A 49 -8.51 -6.00 10.73
N THR A 50 -7.45 -5.82 11.51
CA THR A 50 -6.18 -5.30 11.02
C THR A 50 -5.11 -6.39 11.10
N CYS A 51 -4.53 -6.73 9.95
CA CYS A 51 -3.45 -7.70 9.80
C CYS A 51 -2.15 -6.99 9.44
N LEU A 52 -1.14 -7.13 10.29
CA LEU A 52 0.23 -6.70 10.00
C LEU A 52 1.03 -7.90 9.51
N ILE A 53 1.46 -7.83 8.25
CA ILE A 53 2.35 -8.81 7.62
C ILE A 53 3.76 -8.28 7.69
N SER A 54 4.66 -9.05 8.30
CA SER A 54 6.07 -8.69 8.43
C SER A 54 6.99 -9.80 7.95
N SER A 55 8.31 -9.60 8.01
CA SER A 55 9.29 -10.59 7.50
C SER A 55 9.02 -10.98 6.05
N THR A 56 8.99 -9.98 5.19
CA THR A 56 8.66 -10.08 3.76
C THR A 56 9.76 -10.77 2.94
N VAL A 57 9.46 -11.12 1.71
CA VAL A 57 10.40 -11.77 0.77
C VAL A 57 11.71 -10.99 0.58
N TRP A 58 11.68 -9.69 0.73
CA TRP A 58 12.83 -8.82 0.53
C TRP A 58 13.84 -8.85 1.68
N ARG A 59 13.39 -9.11 2.90
CA ARG A 59 14.24 -9.14 4.10
C ARG A 59 13.76 -10.19 5.09
N GLN A 60 14.25 -11.38 4.90
CA GLN A 60 13.90 -12.55 5.71
C GLN A 60 15.02 -12.89 6.68
N ASP A 61 14.64 -13.06 7.94
CA ASP A 61 15.58 -13.36 9.02
C ASP A 61 15.57 -14.84 9.43
N HIS A 62 14.42 -15.49 9.29
CA HIS A 62 14.19 -16.82 9.89
C HIS A 62 13.79 -17.88 8.87
N ASN A 63 13.11 -17.49 7.79
CA ASN A 63 12.66 -18.38 6.74
C ASN A 63 13.41 -18.08 5.45
N GLY A 64 13.78 -19.11 4.69
CA GLY A 64 14.33 -18.92 3.36
C GLY A 64 13.34 -18.19 2.43
N PHE A 65 13.83 -17.51 1.40
CA PHE A 65 12.96 -16.80 0.45
C PHE A 65 11.93 -17.74 -0.21
N THR A 66 12.22 -19.04 -0.27
CA THR A 66 11.31 -20.07 -0.80
C THR A 66 10.05 -20.27 0.05
N HIS A 67 10.00 -19.74 1.26
CA HIS A 67 8.83 -19.80 2.15
C HIS A 67 7.96 -18.54 2.07
N GLN A 68 8.50 -17.47 1.50
CA GLN A 68 7.79 -16.20 1.37
C GLN A 68 6.83 -16.25 0.18
N ASP A 69 5.65 -15.69 0.36
CA ASP A 69 4.61 -15.68 -0.67
C ASP A 69 3.75 -14.41 -0.55
N PRO A 70 4.01 -13.38 -1.37
CA PRO A 70 3.21 -12.17 -1.38
C PRO A 70 1.79 -12.36 -1.94
N GLY A 71 1.43 -13.54 -2.42
CA GLY A 71 0.11 -13.85 -3.01
C GLY A 71 -1.08 -13.68 -2.04
N PHE A 72 -0.83 -13.50 -0.74
CA PHE A 72 -1.90 -13.08 0.16
C PHE A 72 -2.45 -11.68 -0.19
N ILE A 73 -1.63 -10.81 -0.77
CA ILE A 73 -2.05 -9.50 -1.28
C ILE A 73 -2.99 -9.69 -2.48
N ASP A 74 -2.67 -10.62 -3.40
CA ASP A 74 -3.54 -10.97 -4.54
C ASP A 74 -4.89 -11.50 -4.07
N LEU A 75 -4.87 -12.35 -3.04
CA LEU A 75 -6.09 -12.85 -2.41
C LEU A 75 -6.94 -11.71 -1.82
N ALA A 76 -6.30 -10.74 -1.19
CA ALA A 76 -6.95 -9.54 -0.65
C ALA A 76 -7.51 -8.66 -1.78
N GLY A 77 -6.74 -8.47 -2.86
CA GLY A 77 -7.11 -7.69 -4.04
C GLY A 77 -8.36 -8.21 -4.77
N ASN A 78 -8.65 -9.50 -4.65
CA ASN A 78 -9.83 -10.12 -5.24
C ASN A 78 -11.10 -10.02 -4.37
N LYS A 79 -11.10 -9.19 -3.32
CA LYS A 79 -12.27 -8.94 -2.48
C LYS A 79 -12.93 -7.61 -2.85
N SER A 80 -14.19 -7.46 -2.41
CA SER A 80 -14.90 -6.19 -2.57
C SER A 80 -14.11 -5.03 -1.97
N GLY A 81 -14.03 -3.94 -2.73
CA GLY A 81 -13.45 -2.68 -2.26
C GLY A 81 -14.16 -2.08 -1.06
N ASP A 82 -15.40 -2.48 -0.78
CA ASP A 82 -16.14 -2.03 0.40
C ASP A 82 -15.53 -2.54 1.71
N VAL A 83 -14.88 -3.71 1.67
CA VAL A 83 -14.47 -4.41 2.89
C VAL A 83 -12.96 -4.68 3.00
N VAL A 84 -12.15 -4.40 1.99
CA VAL A 84 -10.70 -4.69 2.05
C VAL A 84 -9.87 -3.46 1.72
N ARG A 85 -8.79 -3.29 2.45
CA ARG A 85 -7.77 -2.26 2.27
C ARG A 85 -6.39 -2.91 2.30
N VAL A 86 -5.49 -2.48 1.41
CA VAL A 86 -4.10 -2.92 1.40
C VAL A 86 -3.18 -1.70 1.47
N TYR A 87 -2.25 -1.73 2.41
CA TYR A 87 -1.30 -0.67 2.67
C TYR A 87 0.13 -1.17 2.58
N LEU A 88 0.95 -0.43 1.85
CA LEU A 88 2.37 -0.70 1.62
C LEU A 88 3.20 0.51 2.07
N PRO A 89 3.34 0.76 3.39
CA PRO A 89 4.04 1.91 3.91
C PRO A 89 5.52 1.88 3.53
N ALA A 90 6.08 3.07 3.22
CA ALA A 90 7.47 3.21 2.78
C ALA A 90 8.47 3.27 3.95
N ASP A 91 8.03 3.71 5.11
CA ASP A 91 8.85 3.90 6.31
C ASP A 91 8.02 3.80 7.60
N ALA A 92 8.67 3.90 8.76
CA ALA A 92 8.01 3.76 10.06
C ALA A 92 6.97 4.85 10.34
N ASN A 93 7.17 6.09 9.88
CA ASN A 93 6.18 7.14 10.06
C ASN A 93 4.94 6.91 9.17
N CYS A 94 5.13 6.40 7.96
CA CYS A 94 4.01 5.95 7.12
C CYS A 94 3.26 4.78 7.77
N LEU A 95 3.98 3.81 8.36
CA LEU A 95 3.38 2.69 9.09
C LEU A 95 2.55 3.18 10.29
N LEU A 96 3.07 4.11 11.07
CA LEU A 96 2.33 4.71 12.20
C LEU A 96 1.07 5.45 11.73
N ALA A 97 1.16 6.23 10.66
CA ALA A 97 0.02 6.95 10.09
C ALA A 97 -1.05 5.99 9.54
N VAL A 98 -0.63 4.90 8.89
CA VAL A 98 -1.55 3.83 8.45
C VAL A 98 -2.21 3.16 9.65
N ALA A 99 -1.45 2.84 10.70
CA ALA A 99 -1.98 2.20 11.90
C ALA A 99 -3.00 3.11 12.61
N GLU A 100 -2.74 4.42 12.72
CA GLU A 100 -3.70 5.40 13.26
C GLU A 100 -5.02 5.36 12.50
N GLN A 101 -4.98 5.30 11.17
CA GLN A 101 -6.18 5.20 10.34
C GLN A 101 -6.87 3.84 10.50
N ALA A 102 -6.14 2.75 10.36
CA ALA A 102 -6.67 1.39 10.34
C ALA A 102 -7.35 0.99 11.67
N LEU A 103 -6.81 1.46 12.81
CA LEU A 103 -7.33 1.10 14.14
C LEU A 103 -8.64 1.80 14.51
N VAL A 104 -9.03 2.86 13.81
CA VAL A 104 -10.32 3.55 14.06
C VAL A 104 -11.39 3.18 13.02
N GLU A 105 -11.02 2.48 11.97
CA GLU A 105 -11.97 2.05 10.93
C GLU A 105 -12.91 0.96 11.44
N THR A 106 -14.04 0.84 10.75
CA THR A 106 -15.06 -0.20 11.02
C THR A 106 -15.49 -0.86 9.72
N ASN A 107 -15.99 -2.09 9.83
CA ASN A 107 -16.51 -2.90 8.72
C ASN A 107 -15.50 -3.19 7.60
N VAL A 108 -14.20 -3.17 7.90
CA VAL A 108 -13.14 -3.43 6.92
C VAL A 108 -12.09 -4.41 7.44
N CYS A 109 -11.37 -4.99 6.51
CA CYS A 109 -10.15 -5.76 6.73
C CYS A 109 -8.97 -4.94 6.21
N ASN A 110 -8.07 -4.55 7.08
CA ASN A 110 -6.84 -3.84 6.75
C ASN A 110 -5.68 -4.82 6.66
N ILE A 111 -5.02 -4.87 5.51
CA ILE A 111 -3.78 -5.62 5.30
C ILE A 111 -2.65 -4.60 5.21
N ILE A 112 -1.71 -4.68 6.14
CA ILE A 112 -0.55 -3.78 6.21
C ILE A 112 0.69 -4.64 6.02
N VAL A 113 1.49 -4.35 5.00
CA VAL A 113 2.74 -5.07 4.73
C VAL A 113 3.91 -4.16 5.06
N SER A 114 4.72 -4.57 6.00
CA SER A 114 5.90 -3.82 6.42
C SER A 114 6.94 -4.74 7.02
N ASP A 115 8.21 -4.50 6.72
CA ASP A 115 9.32 -5.22 7.31
C ASP A 115 9.45 -4.87 8.82
N LYS A 116 10.02 -5.78 9.57
CA LYS A 116 10.32 -5.61 11.00
C LYS A 116 11.75 -5.12 11.28
N GLN A 117 12.57 -4.97 10.24
CA GLN A 117 13.96 -4.52 10.37
C GLN A 117 14.05 -2.99 10.32
N PRO A 118 15.11 -2.39 10.88
CA PRO A 118 15.36 -0.96 10.74
C PRO A 118 15.50 -0.53 9.28
N HIS A 119 14.78 0.53 8.91
CA HIS A 119 14.80 1.14 7.59
C HIS A 119 15.17 2.62 7.65
N LEU A 120 15.48 3.20 6.48
CA LEU A 120 15.60 4.63 6.34
C LEU A 120 14.24 5.30 6.58
N GLN A 121 14.28 6.50 7.14
CA GLN A 121 13.12 7.32 7.39
C GLN A 121 13.09 8.44 6.34
N TYR A 122 12.01 8.53 5.57
CA TYR A 122 11.89 9.48 4.45
C TYR A 122 11.02 10.69 4.79
N LEU A 123 9.95 10.48 5.53
CA LEU A 123 8.96 11.50 5.84
C LEU A 123 8.89 11.76 7.36
N THR A 124 8.64 13.01 7.74
CA THR A 124 8.19 13.29 9.11
C THR A 124 6.81 12.69 9.34
N LEU A 125 6.39 12.52 10.60
CA LEU A 125 5.06 11.96 10.89
C LEU A 125 3.92 12.81 10.30
N GLU A 126 4.06 14.13 10.30
CA GLU A 126 3.08 15.04 9.68
C GLU A 126 2.99 14.83 8.16
N GLN A 127 4.14 14.77 7.49
CA GLN A 127 4.20 14.47 6.05
C GLN A 127 3.64 13.08 5.74
N ALA A 128 3.94 12.09 6.57
CA ALA A 128 3.43 10.73 6.43
C ALA A 128 1.90 10.68 6.58
N ARG A 129 1.32 11.38 7.55
CA ARG A 129 -0.14 11.49 7.69
C ARG A 129 -0.79 12.10 6.44
N ALA A 130 -0.22 13.19 5.92
CA ALA A 130 -0.71 13.82 4.69
C ALA A 130 -0.58 12.89 3.48
N HIS A 131 0.52 12.15 3.37
CA HIS A 131 0.77 11.18 2.31
C HIS A 131 -0.18 9.98 2.39
N VAL A 132 -0.35 9.39 3.56
CA VAL A 132 -1.28 8.28 3.80
C VAL A 132 -2.74 8.70 3.55
N ALA A 133 -3.12 9.92 3.92
CA ALA A 133 -4.46 10.42 3.64
C ALA A 133 -4.77 10.43 2.12
N LYS A 134 -3.80 10.83 1.29
CA LYS A 134 -3.92 10.81 -0.18
C LYS A 134 -3.82 9.39 -0.77
N GLY A 135 -3.07 8.50 -0.14
CA GLY A 135 -2.83 7.13 -0.59
C GLY A 135 -1.70 6.98 -1.61
N ILE A 136 -1.40 8.00 -2.37
CA ILE A 136 -0.30 8.10 -3.32
C ILE A 136 0.23 9.54 -3.32
N GLY A 137 1.50 9.73 -3.64
CA GLY A 137 2.04 11.07 -3.74
C GLY A 137 3.32 11.17 -4.55
N LEU A 138 3.45 12.32 -5.18
CA LEU A 138 4.70 12.77 -5.78
C LEU A 138 5.68 13.13 -4.67
N TRP A 139 6.86 12.54 -4.71
CA TRP A 139 7.97 12.89 -3.84
C TRP A 139 8.89 13.91 -4.54
N SER A 140 8.54 15.17 -4.45
CA SER A 140 9.24 16.28 -5.11
C SER A 140 10.72 16.36 -4.70
N TRP A 141 11.06 16.01 -3.45
CA TRP A 141 12.45 15.97 -2.98
C TRP A 141 13.28 14.87 -3.66
N ALA A 142 12.61 13.82 -4.15
CA ALA A 142 13.21 12.71 -4.89
C ALA A 142 13.10 12.89 -6.41
N SER A 143 12.27 13.79 -6.91
CA SER A 143 12.05 14.08 -8.32
C SER A 143 12.97 15.21 -8.82
N ASN A 144 13.17 15.30 -10.13
CA ASN A 144 13.88 16.40 -10.79
C ASN A 144 13.18 16.90 -12.07
N ASP A 145 11.92 16.50 -12.24
CA ASP A 145 11.01 17.04 -13.24
C ASP A 145 10.36 18.35 -12.75
N ASP A 146 9.80 19.11 -13.64
CA ASP A 146 9.07 20.35 -13.32
C ASP A 146 7.56 20.16 -13.38
N CYS A 147 7.07 19.26 -12.53
CA CYS A 147 5.65 18.88 -12.49
C CYS A 147 4.69 20.06 -12.18
N ASN A 148 5.20 21.19 -11.66
CA ASN A 148 4.39 22.36 -11.40
C ASN A 148 4.17 23.22 -12.64
N SER A 149 5.14 23.24 -13.56
CA SER A 149 5.10 24.05 -14.79
C SER A 149 4.64 23.23 -15.99
N ASP A 150 5.06 21.95 -16.04
CA ASP A 150 4.71 21.03 -17.13
C ASP A 150 4.48 19.61 -16.57
N PRO A 151 3.22 19.16 -16.46
CA PRO A 151 2.89 17.80 -16.02
C PRO A 151 3.51 16.69 -16.89
N GLU A 152 3.82 16.99 -18.17
CA GLU A 152 4.41 16.06 -19.13
C GLU A 152 5.96 16.15 -19.19
N ASP A 153 6.59 16.96 -18.33
CA ASP A 153 8.05 17.15 -18.30
C ASP A 153 8.84 15.86 -18.04
N PRO A 154 8.41 14.89 -17.20
CA PRO A 154 9.24 13.73 -16.91
C PRO A 154 9.50 12.89 -18.17
N ALA A 155 10.75 12.47 -18.35
CA ALA A 155 11.13 11.49 -19.37
C ALA A 155 10.76 10.06 -18.93
N VAL A 156 10.66 9.84 -17.61
CA VAL A 156 10.28 8.56 -16.99
C VAL A 156 9.63 8.79 -15.62
N VAL A 157 8.64 7.98 -15.32
CA VAL A 157 8.03 7.90 -13.98
C VAL A 157 8.59 6.66 -13.26
N MET A 158 9.18 6.87 -12.09
CA MET A 158 9.68 5.83 -11.20
C MET A 158 8.72 5.71 -10.03
N ALA A 159 7.83 4.73 -10.06
CA ALA A 159 6.85 4.51 -9.01
C ALA A 159 7.26 3.35 -8.09
N CYS A 160 6.90 3.43 -6.82
CA CYS A 160 7.22 2.40 -5.84
C CYS A 160 6.12 2.24 -4.78
N ALA A 161 6.00 1.01 -4.25
CA ALA A 161 5.09 0.68 -3.16
C ALA A 161 5.73 -0.37 -2.23
N GLY A 162 5.76 -0.07 -0.93
CA GLY A 162 6.42 -0.88 0.09
C GLY A 162 7.80 -0.35 0.47
N ASP A 163 8.31 -0.82 1.58
CA ASP A 163 9.55 -0.33 2.21
C ASP A 163 10.82 -0.59 1.38
N ILE A 164 11.13 -1.84 1.08
CA ILE A 164 12.30 -2.19 0.27
C ILE A 164 12.16 -1.73 -1.18
N PRO A 165 11.02 -1.93 -1.88
CA PRO A 165 10.83 -1.37 -3.21
C PRO A 165 11.07 0.14 -3.27
N THR A 166 10.63 0.89 -2.26
CA THR A 166 10.88 2.34 -2.17
C THR A 166 12.38 2.64 -2.05
N LYS A 167 13.09 1.94 -1.16
CA LYS A 167 14.53 2.10 -0.97
C LYS A 167 15.30 1.84 -2.27
N GLU A 168 15.00 0.73 -2.93
CA GLU A 168 15.70 0.33 -4.16
C GLU A 168 15.37 1.29 -5.34
N THR A 169 14.13 1.77 -5.42
CA THR A 169 13.75 2.79 -6.41
C THR A 169 14.53 4.09 -6.20
N LEU A 170 14.63 4.57 -4.96
CA LEU A 170 15.42 5.78 -4.66
C LEU A 170 16.91 5.62 -4.96
N ALA A 171 17.48 4.44 -4.70
CA ALA A 171 18.85 4.12 -5.06
C ALA A 171 19.05 4.12 -6.59
N ALA A 172 18.13 3.52 -7.33
CA ALA A 172 18.14 3.52 -8.80
C ALA A 172 18.02 4.94 -9.36
N VAL A 173 17.14 5.78 -8.82
CA VAL A 173 17.01 7.19 -9.20
C VAL A 173 18.34 7.95 -9.00
N GLN A 174 19.01 7.72 -7.88
CA GLN A 174 20.31 8.35 -7.62
C GLN A 174 21.37 7.92 -8.64
N ILE A 175 21.44 6.63 -8.96
CA ILE A 175 22.38 6.10 -9.96
C ILE A 175 22.07 6.69 -11.34
N LEU A 176 20.80 6.73 -11.74
CA LEU A 176 20.39 7.31 -13.03
C LEU A 176 20.75 8.78 -13.15
N ARG A 177 20.57 9.58 -12.10
CA ARG A 177 20.96 10.99 -12.08
C ARG A 177 22.45 11.21 -12.23
N LEU A 178 23.26 10.32 -11.67
CA LEU A 178 24.73 10.38 -11.83
C LEU A 178 25.14 9.97 -13.25
N ALA A 179 24.51 8.94 -13.80
CA ALA A 179 24.84 8.41 -15.12
C ALA A 179 24.28 9.27 -16.27
N ILE A 180 23.09 9.83 -16.11
CA ILE A 180 22.38 10.62 -17.12
C ILE A 180 21.80 11.89 -16.46
N PRO A 181 22.62 12.91 -16.21
CA PRO A 181 22.20 14.12 -15.46
C PRO A 181 21.05 14.90 -16.09
N SER A 182 20.85 14.76 -17.42
CA SER A 182 19.77 15.42 -18.16
C SER A 182 18.42 14.67 -18.07
N LEU A 183 18.41 13.45 -17.55
CA LEU A 183 17.19 12.64 -17.46
C LEU A 183 16.24 13.23 -16.41
N LYS A 184 15.03 13.58 -16.85
CA LYS A 184 13.96 14.06 -15.98
C LYS A 184 13.20 12.87 -15.42
N ILE A 185 13.22 12.73 -14.10
CA ILE A 185 12.63 11.60 -13.37
C ILE A 185 11.59 12.12 -12.39
N ARG A 186 10.38 11.59 -12.49
CA ARG A 186 9.32 11.76 -11.49
C ARG A 186 9.28 10.55 -10.57
N VAL A 187 9.29 10.77 -9.26
CA VAL A 187 9.21 9.70 -8.26
C VAL A 187 7.85 9.73 -7.58
N LEU A 188 7.13 8.62 -7.66
CA LEU A 188 5.84 8.43 -7.01
C LEU A 188 5.95 7.33 -5.95
N ASN A 189 5.35 7.55 -4.78
CA ASN A 189 5.19 6.50 -3.78
C ASN A 189 3.71 6.21 -3.54
N VAL A 190 3.36 4.93 -3.58
CA VAL A 190 2.01 4.40 -3.37
C VAL A 190 1.95 3.71 -2.03
N VAL A 191 1.15 4.23 -1.11
CA VAL A 191 0.95 3.64 0.21
C VAL A 191 -0.36 2.87 0.30
N LYS A 192 -1.40 3.32 -0.38
CA LYS A 192 -2.68 2.61 -0.54
C LYS A 192 -2.71 1.93 -1.90
N LEU A 193 -2.55 0.62 -1.93
CA LEU A 193 -2.43 -0.12 -3.21
C LEU A 193 -3.60 0.16 -4.15
N PHE A 194 -4.82 0.19 -3.62
CA PHE A 194 -6.03 0.43 -4.41
C PHE A 194 -6.25 1.88 -4.84
N ALA A 195 -5.32 2.80 -4.55
CA ALA A 195 -5.29 4.09 -5.24
C ALA A 195 -5.04 3.94 -6.75
N LEU A 196 -4.50 2.81 -7.18
CA LEU A 196 -4.25 2.48 -8.59
C LEU A 196 -5.47 1.90 -9.32
N THR A 197 -6.58 1.68 -8.64
CA THR A 197 -7.85 1.24 -9.24
C THR A 197 -8.76 2.43 -9.54
N GLN A 198 -9.86 2.18 -10.26
CA GLN A 198 -10.86 3.21 -10.51
C GLN A 198 -11.71 3.49 -9.26
N PRO A 199 -12.22 4.72 -9.08
CA PRO A 199 -13.08 5.06 -7.95
C PRO A 199 -14.38 4.24 -7.88
N SER A 200 -14.83 3.72 -9.02
CA SER A 200 -15.99 2.83 -9.10
C SER A 200 -15.75 1.44 -8.54
N GLU A 201 -14.49 1.02 -8.44
CA GLU A 201 -14.10 -0.31 -7.99
C GLU A 201 -13.63 -0.30 -6.53
N HIS A 202 -13.02 0.80 -6.10
CA HIS A 202 -12.49 0.90 -4.75
C HIS A 202 -12.57 2.33 -4.20
N PRO A 203 -12.94 2.53 -2.90
CA PRO A 203 -13.03 3.86 -2.29
C PRO A 203 -11.71 4.64 -2.23
N HIS A 204 -10.56 3.95 -2.36
CA HIS A 204 -9.25 4.59 -2.46
C HIS A 204 -8.88 4.96 -3.89
N GLY A 205 -9.62 4.52 -4.90
CA GLY A 205 -9.30 4.68 -6.31
C GLY A 205 -9.17 6.15 -6.72
N LEU A 206 -8.22 6.43 -7.61
CA LEU A 206 -8.03 7.76 -8.20
C LEU A 206 -8.93 7.96 -9.41
N SER A 207 -9.33 9.21 -9.65
CA SER A 207 -9.92 9.56 -10.94
C SER A 207 -8.87 9.45 -12.07
N ASP A 208 -9.33 9.20 -13.30
CA ASP A 208 -8.43 9.15 -14.46
C ASP A 208 -7.59 10.43 -14.57
N ARG A 209 -8.20 11.59 -14.31
CA ARG A 209 -7.49 12.87 -14.32
C ARG A 209 -6.36 12.91 -13.28
N ASP A 210 -6.62 12.46 -12.05
CA ASP A 210 -5.60 12.48 -10.99
C ASP A 210 -4.51 11.44 -11.27
N PHE A 211 -4.89 10.29 -11.82
CA PHE A 211 -3.96 9.26 -12.26
C PHE A 211 -3.04 9.80 -13.37
N ASP A 212 -3.59 10.37 -14.43
CA ASP A 212 -2.82 10.93 -15.55
C ASP A 212 -1.91 12.08 -15.11
N SER A 213 -2.36 12.90 -14.16
CA SER A 213 -1.52 14.00 -13.61
C SER A 213 -0.27 13.49 -12.88
N LEU A 214 -0.34 12.29 -12.29
CA LEU A 214 0.78 11.67 -11.58
C LEU A 214 1.65 10.84 -12.53
N PHE A 215 1.03 9.93 -13.29
CA PHE A 215 1.72 8.93 -14.10
C PHE A 215 2.02 9.39 -15.52
N THR A 216 1.43 10.54 -15.94
CA THR A 216 1.41 11.01 -17.33
C THR A 216 0.62 10.07 -18.26
N THR A 217 0.38 10.49 -19.50
CA THR A 217 -0.43 9.72 -20.46
C THR A 217 0.41 8.87 -21.42
N ASP A 218 1.70 9.21 -21.60
CA ASP A 218 2.55 8.64 -22.65
C ASP A 218 3.98 8.32 -22.24
N ARG A 219 4.39 8.66 -21.01
CA ARG A 219 5.75 8.40 -20.55
C ARG A 219 5.92 6.99 -20.01
N PRO A 220 7.08 6.37 -20.15
CA PRO A 220 7.34 5.07 -19.56
C PRO A 220 7.26 5.13 -18.04
N VAL A 221 6.58 4.13 -17.46
CA VAL A 221 6.45 3.94 -16.02
C VAL A 221 7.24 2.69 -15.62
N ILE A 222 8.15 2.84 -14.67
CA ILE A 222 8.82 1.73 -14.01
C ILE A 222 8.24 1.65 -12.60
N PHE A 223 7.48 0.58 -12.34
CA PHE A 223 6.81 0.39 -11.06
C PHE A 223 7.43 -0.77 -10.27
N ASN A 224 8.06 -0.44 -9.15
CA ASN A 224 8.66 -1.41 -8.24
C ASN A 224 7.78 -1.55 -6.99
N PHE A 225 7.22 -2.72 -6.76
CA PHE A 225 6.26 -2.94 -5.68
C PHE A 225 6.43 -4.30 -5.01
N HIS A 226 5.86 -4.42 -3.82
CA HIS A 226 5.80 -5.65 -3.07
C HIS A 226 4.57 -6.45 -3.49
N GLY A 227 4.76 -7.48 -4.31
CA GLY A 227 3.69 -8.33 -4.85
C GLY A 227 4.17 -9.15 -6.05
N TYR A 228 3.29 -9.96 -6.58
CA TYR A 228 3.54 -10.64 -7.86
C TYR A 228 3.23 -9.73 -9.06
N PRO A 229 3.82 -9.98 -10.25
CA PRO A 229 3.64 -9.12 -11.42
C PRO A 229 2.21 -9.06 -11.97
N TRP A 230 1.35 -9.97 -11.57
CA TRP A 230 -0.06 -10.03 -12.01
C TRP A 230 -1.05 -9.39 -11.04
N LEU A 231 -0.58 -8.78 -9.94
CA LEU A 231 -1.38 -8.04 -8.99
C LEU A 231 -1.97 -6.77 -9.60
#